data_9c9898d082da6b80aa1a2b77b0ec1ffc
#
_entry.id   9c9898d082da6b80aa1a2b77b0ec1ffc
#
_cell.length_a   1.000
_cell.length_b   1.000
_cell.length_c   1.000
_cell.angle_alpha   90.00
_cell.angle_beta   90.00
_cell.angle_gamma   90.00
#
_symmetry.space_group_name_H-M   'P 1'
#
loop_
_entity.id
_entity.type
_entity.pdbx_description
1 polymer ?
#
loop_
_entity_poly.entity_id
_entity_poly.type
_entity_poly.pdbx_seq_one_letter_code
_entity_poly.pdbx_strand_id
1 'polypeptide(L)'
;MPNTFPLWKNVLILLVVTFGFIFAAPNLYPPDPAVQLSGQSGAMVIDQAILDKVESSLDEAGIEYFAGEADGSTALVRLRDGGLQLRAKEVIQAEMGGDYIVALNLAPTTPDWLLSLGGAPMKLGLDLRGGVHFLLEVDLDSALTNRLEADLLNIKTELREERIRYGSFSVKGRQIVGQFRDEEQVERASALLRANYRDLQPQSGQGQNALSLVLNLSDVATREIEDNAIKQNLTSLRNRVNELGVSEPLVSRQGKNRIVVELPGVQDTAEAKRIIGKTANLEFRLESDGRSGETFDFRTPSGQGPNARLENKAVITGENVTDARASFDENGRPQVSIDLDAKGGWQMGYATRDNIGRALGVLFIEYKTRLDKSIDENGELVITPVPFVEKNIISLATIRGQLGTSFRITGLDGQRESSELALLLRAGALAAPMYIVEERTIGPSLGAENIQLGVKSVTLGMAMVLLFMLVIYKGFGVFANIALAMNLLLLVAFMSLLGATLTLPGIAGIVLTVGMAVDANVLIFSRIREELAAGASNQGAISAGYDRAFVSILDANITTLIVAVILFLIGSGPVKGFAVTLSLGILTSMFTSIVMTRGLVNLIVGGRKIEKLWI
;
A
#
# COMPACT_ATOMS: atom_id res chain seq x y z
N MET A 1 41.52 -35.79 13.40
CA MET A 1 40.54 -35.42 14.46
C MET A 1 39.17 -35.89 14.00
N PRO A 2 38.34 -36.48 14.84
CA PRO A 2 36.99 -36.88 14.43
C PRO A 2 36.19 -35.61 14.02
N ASN A 3 35.46 -35.68 12.90
CA ASN A 3 34.53 -34.66 12.47
C ASN A 3 33.37 -34.60 13.48
N THR A 4 33.50 -33.76 14.50
CA THR A 4 32.46 -33.54 15.51
C THR A 4 32.17 -32.06 15.64
N PHE A 5 30.89 -31.69 15.61
CA PHE A 5 30.50 -30.33 15.93
C PHE A 5 30.46 -30.09 17.44
N PRO A 6 30.88 -28.92 17.94
CA PRO A 6 30.63 -28.53 19.30
C PRO A 6 29.11 -28.50 19.56
N LEU A 7 28.70 -28.83 20.77
CA LEU A 7 27.27 -28.93 21.14
C LEU A 7 26.44 -27.73 20.74
N TRP A 8 26.99 -26.52 20.87
CA TRP A 8 26.26 -25.30 20.52
C TRP A 8 25.83 -25.24 19.03
N LYS A 9 26.63 -25.79 18.10
CA LYS A 9 26.25 -25.86 16.67
C LYS A 9 25.09 -26.84 16.43
N ASN A 10 25.07 -27.96 17.12
CA ASN A 10 23.97 -28.91 17.04
C ASN A 10 22.68 -28.33 17.64
N VAL A 11 22.80 -27.61 18.77
CA VAL A 11 21.66 -26.89 19.36
C VAL A 11 21.16 -25.79 18.43
N LEU A 12 22.06 -25.02 17.79
CA LEU A 12 21.70 -24.01 16.80
C LEU A 12 20.91 -24.63 15.62
N ILE A 13 21.39 -25.75 15.06
CA ILE A 13 20.68 -26.44 13.98
C ILE A 13 19.28 -26.86 14.45
N LEU A 14 19.16 -27.45 15.64
CA LEU A 14 17.89 -27.87 16.19
C LEU A 14 16.93 -26.69 16.37
N LEU A 15 17.40 -25.57 16.90
CA LEU A 15 16.61 -24.35 17.08
C LEU A 15 16.12 -23.79 15.73
N VAL A 16 17.00 -23.71 14.72
CA VAL A 16 16.63 -23.22 13.39
C VAL A 16 15.63 -24.15 12.71
N VAL A 17 15.78 -25.47 12.87
CA VAL A 17 14.84 -26.46 12.34
C VAL A 17 13.48 -26.32 13.02
N THR A 18 13.45 -26.23 14.36
CA THR A 18 12.21 -26.05 15.13
C THR A 18 11.51 -24.75 14.74
N PHE A 19 12.27 -23.65 14.64
CA PHE A 19 11.80 -22.37 14.13
C PHE A 19 11.18 -22.53 12.73
N GLY A 20 11.88 -23.21 11.81
CA GLY A 20 11.37 -23.47 10.47
C GLY A 20 10.02 -24.17 10.46
N PHE A 21 9.84 -25.21 11.30
CA PHE A 21 8.56 -25.92 11.41
C PHE A 21 7.44 -25.02 11.97
N ILE A 22 7.70 -24.27 13.03
CA ILE A 22 6.70 -23.39 13.66
C ILE A 22 6.20 -22.33 12.69
N PHE A 23 7.11 -21.62 12.00
CA PHE A 23 6.74 -20.52 11.11
C PHE A 23 6.34 -20.95 9.70
N ALA A 24 6.65 -22.18 9.28
CA ALA A 24 6.12 -22.73 8.03
C ALA A 24 4.73 -23.37 8.23
N ALA A 25 4.41 -23.87 9.43
CA ALA A 25 3.16 -24.57 9.73
C ALA A 25 1.88 -23.78 9.38
N PRO A 26 1.78 -22.45 9.57
CA PRO A 26 0.59 -21.68 9.19
C PRO A 26 0.18 -21.85 7.72
N ASN A 27 1.13 -22.10 6.82
CA ASN A 27 0.85 -22.30 5.39
C ASN A 27 0.17 -23.64 5.06
N LEU A 28 0.06 -24.56 6.03
CA LEU A 28 -0.73 -25.78 5.90
C LEU A 28 -2.23 -25.53 6.13
N TYR A 29 -2.58 -24.34 6.60
CA TYR A 29 -3.94 -23.92 6.90
C TYR A 29 -4.36 -22.82 5.90
N PRO A 30 -4.79 -23.17 4.66
CA PRO A 30 -5.24 -22.19 3.69
C PRO A 30 -6.49 -21.49 4.21
N PRO A 31 -6.60 -20.16 4.08
CA PRO A 31 -7.78 -19.44 4.55
C PRO A 31 -9.01 -19.82 3.74
N ASP A 32 -10.17 -19.87 4.39
CA ASP A 32 -11.44 -20.15 3.75
C ASP A 32 -11.97 -18.94 3.00
N PRO A 33 -12.59 -19.12 1.82
CA PRO A 33 -13.35 -18.06 1.16
C PRO A 33 -14.47 -17.60 2.07
N ALA A 34 -14.59 -16.29 2.30
CA ALA A 34 -15.60 -15.75 3.17
C ALA A 34 -16.17 -14.44 2.65
N VAL A 35 -17.36 -14.08 3.13
CA VAL A 35 -17.93 -12.75 2.96
C VAL A 35 -18.03 -12.10 4.32
N GLN A 36 -17.53 -10.88 4.42
CA GLN A 36 -17.56 -10.08 5.63
C GLN A 36 -18.61 -8.98 5.51
N LEU A 37 -19.46 -8.89 6.51
CA LEU A 37 -20.42 -7.81 6.70
C LEU A 37 -19.91 -6.88 7.80
N SER A 38 -19.91 -5.59 7.58
CA SER A 38 -19.60 -4.56 8.57
C SER A 38 -20.62 -3.44 8.51
N GLY A 39 -20.87 -2.78 9.64
CA GLY A 39 -21.75 -1.61 9.66
C GLY A 39 -21.08 -0.41 8.99
N GLN A 40 -21.87 0.40 8.29
CA GLN A 40 -21.36 1.66 7.71
C GLN A 40 -20.98 2.70 8.77
N SER A 41 -21.50 2.59 9.98
CA SER A 41 -21.09 3.40 11.13
C SER A 41 -20.48 2.52 12.21
N GLY A 42 -19.39 2.96 12.83
CA GLY A 42 -18.76 2.24 13.94
C GLY A 42 -19.60 2.10 15.22
N ALA A 43 -20.81 2.69 15.24
CA ALA A 43 -21.80 2.54 16.30
C ALA A 43 -22.80 1.40 16.04
N MET A 44 -22.75 0.80 14.84
CA MET A 44 -23.67 -0.27 14.46
C MET A 44 -23.12 -1.60 15.00
N VAL A 45 -23.88 -2.21 15.89
CA VAL A 45 -23.52 -3.51 16.47
C VAL A 45 -24.02 -4.61 15.54
N ILE A 46 -23.11 -5.46 15.09
CA ILE A 46 -23.41 -6.64 14.29
C ILE A 46 -23.59 -7.82 15.25
N ASP A 47 -24.83 -8.11 15.57
CA ASP A 47 -25.21 -9.18 16.49
C ASP A 47 -25.58 -10.49 15.77
N GLN A 48 -25.92 -11.49 16.55
CA GLN A 48 -26.33 -12.79 16.03
C GLN A 48 -27.59 -12.70 15.15
N ALA A 49 -28.52 -11.76 15.45
CA ALA A 49 -29.75 -11.62 14.66
C ALA A 49 -29.46 -11.12 13.23
N ILE A 50 -28.44 -10.28 13.07
CA ILE A 50 -27.96 -9.83 11.77
C ILE A 50 -27.27 -10.98 11.02
N LEU A 51 -26.47 -11.79 11.72
CA LEU A 51 -25.84 -12.98 11.13
C LEU A 51 -26.91 -13.98 10.66
N ASP A 52 -27.91 -14.28 11.48
CA ASP A 52 -29.01 -15.19 11.13
C ASP A 52 -29.77 -14.71 9.88
N LYS A 53 -29.92 -13.39 9.73
CA LYS A 53 -30.55 -12.80 8.53
C LYS A 53 -29.67 -12.98 7.29
N VAL A 54 -28.36 -12.80 7.43
CA VAL A 54 -27.38 -13.04 6.33
C VAL A 54 -27.42 -14.51 5.93
N GLU A 55 -27.38 -15.43 6.89
CA GLU A 55 -27.43 -16.87 6.65
C GLU A 55 -28.72 -17.28 5.95
N SER A 56 -29.88 -16.76 6.41
CA SER A 56 -31.16 -17.00 5.75
C SER A 56 -31.19 -16.54 4.30
N SER A 57 -30.58 -15.39 3.99
CA SER A 57 -30.51 -14.88 2.62
C SER A 57 -29.65 -15.76 1.69
N LEU A 58 -28.59 -16.35 2.25
CA LEU A 58 -27.74 -17.30 1.52
C LEU A 58 -28.46 -18.62 1.28
N ASP A 59 -29.21 -19.14 2.27
CA ASP A 59 -30.00 -20.35 2.16
C ASP A 59 -31.11 -20.19 1.08
N GLU A 60 -31.82 -19.08 1.05
CA GLU A 60 -32.81 -18.76 0.03
C GLU A 60 -32.23 -18.68 -1.38
N ALA A 61 -30.97 -18.19 -1.49
CA ALA A 61 -30.25 -18.12 -2.76
C ALA A 61 -29.59 -19.44 -3.17
N GLY A 62 -29.64 -20.48 -2.31
CA GLY A 62 -29.00 -21.78 -2.53
C GLY A 62 -27.47 -21.69 -2.55
N ILE A 63 -26.87 -20.83 -1.73
CA ILE A 63 -25.42 -20.66 -1.61
C ILE A 63 -24.94 -21.44 -0.37
N GLU A 64 -24.11 -22.45 -0.59
CA GLU A 64 -23.58 -23.26 0.49
C GLU A 64 -22.52 -22.52 1.33
N TYR A 65 -22.79 -22.38 2.62
CA TYR A 65 -21.83 -21.92 3.63
C TYR A 65 -21.68 -23.00 4.73
N PHE A 66 -20.69 -22.87 5.62
CA PHE A 66 -20.47 -23.87 6.66
C PHE A 66 -20.20 -23.31 8.05
N ALA A 67 -19.93 -22.02 8.18
CA ALA A 67 -19.77 -21.32 9.45
C ALA A 67 -20.04 -19.83 9.31
N GLY A 68 -20.69 -19.25 10.31
CA GLY A 68 -20.88 -17.82 10.49
C GLY A 68 -20.42 -17.40 11.87
N GLU A 69 -19.76 -16.25 11.96
CA GLU A 69 -19.23 -15.68 13.21
C GLU A 69 -19.57 -14.19 13.24
N ALA A 70 -20.08 -13.67 14.39
CA ALA A 70 -20.28 -12.25 14.62
C ALA A 70 -19.49 -11.82 15.86
N ASP A 71 -18.69 -10.75 15.74
CA ASP A 71 -17.80 -10.25 16.80
C ASP A 71 -18.29 -8.92 17.42
N GLY A 72 -19.49 -8.49 17.06
CA GLY A 72 -20.09 -7.22 17.49
C GLY A 72 -19.75 -6.03 16.59
N SER A 73 -18.70 -6.09 15.80
CA SER A 73 -18.32 -5.08 14.82
C SER A 73 -18.48 -5.56 13.39
N THR A 74 -18.28 -6.86 13.17
CA THR A 74 -18.38 -7.53 11.87
C THR A 74 -19.08 -8.88 11.99
N ALA A 75 -19.69 -9.34 10.89
CA ALA A 75 -20.08 -10.73 10.70
C ALA A 75 -19.28 -11.32 9.54
N LEU A 76 -18.78 -12.53 9.72
CA LEU A 76 -18.00 -13.27 8.75
C LEU A 76 -18.68 -14.60 8.44
N VAL A 77 -19.03 -14.83 7.18
CA VAL A 77 -19.62 -16.10 6.72
C VAL A 77 -18.65 -16.83 5.82
N ARG A 78 -18.31 -18.06 6.16
CA ARG A 78 -17.36 -18.94 5.44
C ARG A 78 -18.09 -19.74 4.38
N LEU A 79 -17.61 -19.67 3.15
CA LEU A 79 -18.16 -20.37 2.00
C LEU A 79 -17.33 -21.62 1.67
N ARG A 80 -17.98 -22.64 1.08
CA ARG A 80 -17.28 -23.84 0.62
C ARG A 80 -16.52 -23.64 -0.68
N ASP A 81 -17.05 -22.76 -1.55
CA ASP A 81 -16.47 -22.48 -2.87
C ASP A 81 -16.21 -20.99 -3.04
N GLY A 82 -14.96 -20.64 -3.34
CA GLY A 82 -14.55 -19.26 -3.63
C GLY A 82 -15.22 -18.66 -4.87
N GLY A 83 -15.66 -19.49 -5.81
CA GLY A 83 -16.41 -19.04 -6.98
C GLY A 83 -17.79 -18.44 -6.66
N LEU A 84 -18.33 -18.77 -5.47
CA LEU A 84 -19.64 -18.27 -5.03
C LEU A 84 -19.54 -16.96 -4.23
N GLN A 85 -18.34 -16.48 -3.88
CA GLN A 85 -18.18 -15.28 -3.06
C GLN A 85 -18.86 -14.04 -3.67
N LEU A 86 -18.72 -13.83 -4.98
CA LEU A 86 -19.30 -12.66 -5.63
C LEU A 86 -20.83 -12.71 -5.58
N ARG A 87 -21.42 -13.87 -5.87
CA ARG A 87 -22.86 -14.08 -5.79
C ARG A 87 -23.38 -13.94 -4.36
N ALA A 88 -22.64 -14.45 -3.38
CA ALA A 88 -22.97 -14.30 -1.97
C ALA A 88 -22.93 -12.81 -1.54
N LYS A 89 -21.90 -12.05 -1.97
CA LYS A 89 -21.84 -10.61 -1.75
C LYS A 89 -23.07 -9.89 -2.31
N GLU A 90 -23.45 -10.17 -3.55
CA GLU A 90 -24.60 -9.53 -4.21
C GLU A 90 -25.91 -9.82 -3.47
N VAL A 91 -26.13 -11.07 -3.07
CA VAL A 91 -27.32 -11.50 -2.32
C VAL A 91 -27.39 -10.80 -0.96
N ILE A 92 -26.31 -10.84 -0.20
CA ILE A 92 -26.24 -10.21 1.13
C ILE A 92 -26.44 -8.68 1.01
N GLN A 93 -25.78 -8.04 0.02
CA GLN A 93 -25.90 -6.60 -0.18
C GLN A 93 -27.33 -6.18 -0.57
N ALA A 94 -28.02 -6.99 -1.37
CA ALA A 94 -29.41 -6.73 -1.74
C ALA A 94 -30.37 -6.84 -0.53
N GLU A 95 -30.17 -7.83 0.35
CA GLU A 95 -31.00 -8.07 1.52
C GLU A 95 -30.72 -7.07 2.65
N MET A 96 -29.43 -6.76 2.89
CA MET A 96 -29.01 -5.91 4.01
C MET A 96 -29.14 -4.41 3.71
N GLY A 97 -29.17 -4.05 2.42
CA GLY A 97 -29.31 -2.66 1.98
C GLY A 97 -28.04 -1.83 2.11
N GLY A 98 -28.21 -0.50 2.07
CA GLY A 98 -27.11 0.47 2.04
C GLY A 98 -26.45 0.74 3.39
N ASP A 99 -26.98 0.24 4.49
CA ASP A 99 -26.49 0.49 5.85
C ASP A 99 -25.29 -0.39 6.21
N TYR A 100 -25.02 -1.39 5.39
CA TYR A 100 -23.98 -2.36 5.59
C TYR A 100 -22.98 -2.38 4.41
N ILE A 101 -21.72 -2.62 4.74
CA ILE A 101 -20.65 -2.86 3.77
C ILE A 101 -20.43 -4.37 3.70
N VAL A 102 -20.61 -4.94 2.51
CA VAL A 102 -20.33 -6.35 2.25
C VAL A 102 -19.05 -6.47 1.44
N ALA A 103 -18.03 -7.06 2.04
CA ALA A 103 -16.71 -7.23 1.44
C ALA A 103 -16.38 -8.70 1.22
N LEU A 104 -15.68 -9.00 0.13
CA LEU A 104 -15.07 -10.31 -0.08
C LEU A 104 -13.84 -10.43 0.84
N ASN A 105 -13.79 -11.48 1.63
CA ASN A 105 -12.69 -11.71 2.56
C ASN A 105 -12.22 -13.17 2.51
N LEU A 106 -11.13 -13.44 3.21
CA LEU A 106 -10.62 -14.78 3.47
C LEU A 106 -10.54 -14.97 4.99
N ALA A 107 -11.30 -15.94 5.49
CA ALA A 107 -11.32 -16.25 6.90
C ALA A 107 -10.07 -17.06 7.27
N PRO A 108 -9.24 -16.63 8.25
CA PRO A 108 -8.08 -17.38 8.68
C PRO A 108 -8.52 -18.71 9.31
N THR A 109 -7.79 -19.79 8.99
CA THR A 109 -7.99 -21.13 9.55
C THR A 109 -6.83 -21.57 10.44
N THR A 110 -5.81 -20.71 10.56
CA THR A 110 -4.62 -20.95 11.38
C THR A 110 -5.01 -21.07 12.86
N PRO A 111 -4.63 -22.14 13.58
CA PRO A 111 -4.95 -22.28 14.99
C PRO A 111 -4.39 -21.14 15.86
N ASP A 112 -5.15 -20.75 16.90
CA ASP A 112 -4.82 -19.61 17.77
C ASP A 112 -3.46 -19.72 18.46
N TRP A 113 -3.03 -20.96 18.79
CA TRP A 113 -1.73 -21.17 19.41
C TRP A 113 -0.56 -20.83 18.47
N LEU A 114 -0.73 -21.03 17.12
CA LEU A 114 0.25 -20.61 16.12
C LEU A 114 0.23 -19.09 15.94
N LEU A 115 -0.96 -18.48 15.92
CA LEU A 115 -1.11 -17.02 15.84
C LEU A 115 -0.50 -16.34 17.06
N SER A 116 -0.66 -16.90 18.27
CA SER A 116 -0.07 -16.35 19.51
C SER A 116 1.47 -16.38 19.52
N LEU A 117 2.08 -17.27 18.73
CA LEU A 117 3.54 -17.33 18.51
C LEU A 117 4.01 -16.36 17.39
N GLY A 118 3.09 -15.60 16.80
CA GLY A 118 3.40 -14.71 15.68
C GLY A 118 3.46 -15.41 14.32
N GLY A 119 3.00 -16.67 14.22
CA GLY A 119 2.94 -17.43 12.99
C GLY A 119 1.71 -17.03 12.16
N ALA A 120 1.94 -16.44 10.99
CA ALA A 120 0.91 -16.13 10.00
C ALA A 120 1.27 -16.79 8.66
N PRO A 121 0.30 -17.20 7.83
CA PRO A 121 0.60 -17.71 6.50
C PRO A 121 1.24 -16.62 5.64
N MET A 122 2.05 -17.01 4.65
CA MET A 122 2.59 -16.06 3.68
C MET A 122 1.48 -15.46 2.82
N LYS A 123 1.66 -14.20 2.45
CA LYS A 123 0.70 -13.47 1.62
C LYS A 123 0.80 -13.91 0.16
N LEU A 124 -0.35 -14.05 -0.50
CA LEU A 124 -0.39 -14.33 -1.94
C LEU A 124 -0.56 -13.02 -2.72
N GLY A 125 0.29 -12.82 -3.73
CA GLY A 125 0.21 -11.67 -4.61
C GLY A 125 -0.99 -11.72 -5.56
N LEU A 126 -1.20 -10.58 -6.23
CA LEU A 126 -2.28 -10.39 -7.18
C LEU A 126 -2.31 -11.46 -8.28
N ASP A 127 -1.14 -11.88 -8.78
CA ASP A 127 -0.98 -12.89 -9.83
C ASP A 127 -1.50 -14.28 -9.44
N LEU A 128 -1.60 -14.56 -8.12
CA LEU A 128 -2.00 -15.85 -7.56
C LEU A 128 -3.41 -15.82 -6.97
N ARG A 129 -3.87 -14.66 -6.50
CA ARG A 129 -5.18 -14.50 -5.85
C ARG A 129 -6.23 -13.92 -6.79
N GLY A 130 -5.78 -13.27 -7.88
CA GLY A 130 -6.62 -12.41 -8.69
C GLY A 130 -6.88 -11.07 -7.99
N GLY A 131 -7.53 -10.15 -8.70
CA GLY A 131 -7.86 -8.82 -8.17
C GLY A 131 -7.50 -7.71 -9.15
N VAL A 132 -7.33 -6.49 -8.63
CA VAL A 132 -7.09 -5.29 -9.43
C VAL A 132 -5.75 -4.65 -9.10
N HIS A 133 -5.04 -4.24 -10.15
CA HIS A 133 -3.82 -3.46 -10.09
C HIS A 133 -4.07 -2.08 -10.69
N PHE A 134 -3.78 -1.03 -9.94
CA PHE A 134 -3.77 0.34 -10.42
C PHE A 134 -2.35 0.92 -10.34
N LEU A 135 -1.92 1.56 -11.42
CA LEU A 135 -0.77 2.45 -11.41
C LEU A 135 -1.28 3.89 -11.45
N LEU A 136 -1.03 4.63 -10.39
CA LEU A 136 -1.43 6.02 -10.25
C LEU A 136 -0.22 6.93 -10.41
N GLU A 137 -0.38 8.02 -11.15
CA GLU A 137 0.61 9.07 -11.28
C GLU A 137 0.17 10.30 -10.50
N VAL A 138 1.05 10.80 -9.62
CA VAL A 138 0.80 11.98 -8.77
C VAL A 138 1.21 13.23 -9.52
N ASP A 139 0.31 14.20 -9.60
CA ASP A 139 0.57 15.53 -10.18
C ASP A 139 1.36 16.41 -9.20
N LEU A 140 2.68 16.28 -9.29
CA LEU A 140 3.59 17.05 -8.45
C LEU A 140 3.59 18.55 -8.78
N ASP A 141 3.27 18.93 -10.02
CA ASP A 141 3.17 20.32 -10.43
C ASP A 141 2.01 21.03 -9.73
N SER A 142 0.87 20.35 -9.63
CA SER A 142 -0.27 20.85 -8.85
C SER A 142 0.07 20.98 -7.36
N ALA A 143 0.84 20.06 -6.78
CA ALA A 143 1.28 20.16 -5.38
C ALA A 143 2.16 21.40 -5.16
N LEU A 144 3.10 21.67 -6.06
CA LEU A 144 3.97 22.85 -6.01
C LEU A 144 3.16 24.13 -6.19
N THR A 145 2.22 24.14 -7.13
CA THR A 145 1.35 25.30 -7.40
C THR A 145 0.47 25.63 -6.19
N ASN A 146 -0.18 24.64 -5.60
CA ASN A 146 -1.00 24.80 -4.40
C ASN A 146 -0.19 25.36 -3.22
N ARG A 147 1.05 24.90 -3.04
CA ARG A 147 1.96 25.45 -2.04
C ARG A 147 2.29 26.90 -2.30
N LEU A 148 2.63 27.25 -3.55
CA LEU A 148 2.93 28.64 -3.93
C LEU A 148 1.72 29.55 -3.79
N GLU A 149 0.50 29.09 -4.06
CA GLU A 149 -0.73 29.85 -3.85
C GLU A 149 -0.98 30.12 -2.37
N ALA A 150 -0.76 29.14 -1.51
CA ALA A 150 -0.86 29.31 -0.06
C ALA A 150 0.19 30.31 0.46
N ASP A 151 1.43 30.18 0.02
CA ASP A 151 2.50 31.12 0.38
C ASP A 151 2.21 32.53 -0.16
N LEU A 152 1.65 32.66 -1.38
CA LEU A 152 1.23 33.94 -1.96
C LEU A 152 0.21 34.69 -1.10
N LEU A 153 -0.77 33.98 -0.52
CA LEU A 153 -1.76 34.58 0.37
C LEU A 153 -1.11 35.11 1.65
N ASN A 154 -0.19 34.36 2.23
CA ASN A 154 0.56 34.77 3.41
C ASN A 154 1.47 35.96 3.11
N ILE A 155 2.21 35.92 2.01
CA ILE A 155 3.08 37.01 1.53
C ILE A 155 2.27 38.31 1.32
N LYS A 156 1.12 38.23 0.66
CA LYS A 156 0.26 39.40 0.48
C LYS A 156 -0.19 40.02 1.80
N THR A 157 -0.48 39.19 2.80
CA THR A 157 -0.89 39.66 4.12
C THR A 157 0.26 40.38 4.82
N GLU A 158 1.44 39.74 4.84
CA GLU A 158 2.64 40.27 5.48
C GLU A 158 3.15 41.57 4.85
N LEU A 159 3.17 41.64 3.51
CA LEU A 159 3.52 42.88 2.80
C LEU A 159 2.57 44.05 3.15
N ARG A 160 1.28 43.77 3.40
CA ARG A 160 0.31 44.80 3.85
C ARG A 160 0.56 45.23 5.28
N GLU A 161 0.86 44.30 6.19
CA GLU A 161 1.19 44.58 7.59
C GLU A 161 2.44 45.47 7.69
N GLU A 162 3.46 45.17 6.89
CA GLU A 162 4.71 45.96 6.79
C GLU A 162 4.59 47.22 5.91
N ARG A 163 3.37 47.51 5.42
CA ARG A 163 3.07 48.68 4.57
C ARG A 163 3.91 48.77 3.30
N ILE A 164 4.32 47.61 2.75
CA ILE A 164 5.02 47.53 1.47
C ILE A 164 3.99 47.54 0.35
N ARG A 165 4.05 48.56 -0.51
CA ARG A 165 3.07 48.73 -1.61
C ARG A 165 3.51 47.97 -2.85
N TYR A 166 2.64 47.10 -3.37
CA TYR A 166 2.84 46.36 -4.60
C TYR A 166 1.72 46.59 -5.62
N GLY A 167 2.00 46.41 -6.91
CA GLY A 167 1.02 46.53 -7.99
C GLY A 167 0.23 45.22 -8.16
N SER A 168 0.94 44.12 -8.40
CA SER A 168 0.35 42.80 -8.56
C SER A 168 1.26 41.74 -7.98
N PHE A 169 0.64 40.67 -7.45
CA PHE A 169 1.33 39.42 -7.04
C PHE A 169 0.52 38.25 -7.53
N SER A 170 1.14 37.34 -8.28
CA SER A 170 0.47 36.14 -8.82
C SER A 170 1.44 34.98 -8.97
N VAL A 171 0.91 33.77 -8.90
CA VAL A 171 1.66 32.56 -9.26
C VAL A 171 1.70 32.44 -10.78
N LYS A 172 2.88 32.23 -11.36
CA LYS A 172 3.10 31.96 -12.79
C LYS A 172 3.95 30.71 -12.93
N GLY A 173 3.31 29.58 -13.27
CA GLY A 173 3.97 28.27 -13.30
C GLY A 173 4.50 27.91 -11.91
N ARG A 174 5.81 27.65 -11.80
CA ARG A 174 6.48 27.28 -10.54
C ARG A 174 7.10 28.47 -9.78
N GLN A 175 6.61 29.68 -10.00
CA GLN A 175 7.17 30.91 -9.44
C GLN A 175 6.06 31.83 -8.96
N ILE A 176 6.35 32.65 -7.92
CA ILE A 176 5.54 33.80 -7.56
C ILE A 176 6.18 35.04 -8.16
N VAL A 177 5.42 35.80 -8.92
CA VAL A 177 5.88 37.03 -9.55
C VAL A 177 5.13 38.23 -8.97
N GLY A 178 5.89 39.13 -8.35
CA GLY A 178 5.41 40.40 -7.82
C GLY A 178 5.87 41.56 -8.65
N GLN A 179 5.02 42.58 -8.84
CA GLN A 179 5.37 43.86 -9.47
C GLN A 179 5.21 44.99 -8.46
N PHE A 180 6.16 45.89 -8.45
CA PHE A 180 6.23 47.01 -7.55
C PHE A 180 6.22 48.33 -8.33
N ARG A 181 6.14 49.44 -7.62
CA ARG A 181 6.11 50.79 -8.23
C ARG A 181 7.49 51.47 -8.24
N ASP A 182 8.35 51.07 -7.31
CA ASP A 182 9.69 51.63 -7.14
C ASP A 182 10.67 50.55 -6.63
N GLU A 183 11.97 50.80 -6.83
CA GLU A 183 13.04 49.87 -6.44
C GLU A 183 13.18 49.71 -4.91
N GLU A 184 12.88 50.79 -4.15
CA GLU A 184 12.94 50.74 -2.68
C GLU A 184 11.96 49.69 -2.12
N GLN A 185 10.75 49.61 -2.68
CA GLN A 185 9.76 48.59 -2.28
C GLN A 185 10.19 47.18 -2.69
N VAL A 186 10.87 47.03 -3.85
CA VAL A 186 11.44 45.72 -4.26
C VAL A 186 12.48 45.25 -3.25
N GLU A 187 13.42 46.13 -2.84
CA GLU A 187 14.48 45.82 -1.89
C GLU A 187 13.91 45.44 -0.52
N ARG A 188 12.97 46.25 -0.01
CA ARG A 188 12.29 46.03 1.27
C ARG A 188 11.52 44.69 1.25
N ALA A 189 10.76 44.43 0.18
CA ALA A 189 10.05 43.17 0.01
C ALA A 189 11.02 41.98 -0.09
N SER A 190 12.09 42.12 -0.86
CA SER A 190 13.12 41.06 -1.00
C SER A 190 13.81 40.75 0.34
N ALA A 191 14.15 41.78 1.13
CA ALA A 191 14.76 41.59 2.45
C ALA A 191 13.80 40.86 3.43
N LEU A 192 12.54 41.32 3.50
CA LEU A 192 11.51 40.72 4.34
C LEU A 192 11.27 39.23 3.98
N LEU A 193 11.04 38.98 2.68
CA LEU A 193 10.73 37.63 2.21
C LEU A 193 11.92 36.66 2.35
N ARG A 194 13.16 37.15 2.19
CA ARG A 194 14.36 36.36 2.43
C ARG A 194 14.52 35.98 3.91
N ALA A 195 14.09 36.84 4.82
CA ALA A 195 14.17 36.57 6.25
C ALA A 195 13.12 35.55 6.72
N ASN A 196 11.89 35.64 6.19
CA ASN A 196 10.74 34.89 6.70
C ASN A 196 10.43 33.62 5.88
N TYR A 197 10.81 33.56 4.59
CA TYR A 197 10.53 32.43 3.68
C TYR A 197 11.83 31.81 3.19
N ARG A 198 12.43 30.94 3.99
CA ARG A 198 13.71 30.27 3.66
C ARG A 198 13.62 29.35 2.45
N ASP A 199 12.43 28.85 2.16
CA ASP A 199 12.15 27.96 1.04
C ASP A 199 12.08 28.68 -0.29
N LEU A 200 11.81 30.00 -0.26
CA LEU A 200 11.70 30.87 -1.42
C LEU A 200 12.98 31.68 -1.63
N GLN A 201 13.45 31.72 -2.86
CA GLN A 201 14.64 32.50 -3.26
C GLN A 201 14.18 33.74 -4.03
N PRO A 202 14.17 34.94 -3.38
CA PRO A 202 13.81 36.16 -4.05
C PRO A 202 14.91 36.62 -5.03
N GLN A 203 14.53 36.83 -6.28
CA GLN A 203 15.38 37.38 -7.35
C GLN A 203 14.74 38.66 -7.90
N SER A 204 15.45 39.76 -7.78
CA SER A 204 15.01 41.02 -8.37
C SER A 204 15.24 41.01 -9.89
N GLY A 205 14.29 41.50 -10.64
CA GLY A 205 14.43 41.66 -12.09
C GLY A 205 15.54 42.64 -12.46
N GLN A 206 16.02 42.56 -13.68
CA GLN A 206 17.04 43.45 -14.23
C GLN A 206 16.52 44.21 -15.47
N GLY A 207 17.02 45.39 -15.71
CA GLY A 207 16.66 46.20 -16.88
C GLY A 207 15.18 46.62 -16.88
N GLN A 208 14.44 46.34 -17.93
CA GLN A 208 13.02 46.69 -18.05
C GLN A 208 12.12 46.02 -16.99
N ASN A 209 12.62 44.99 -16.32
CA ASN A 209 11.92 44.28 -15.24
C ASN A 209 12.44 44.60 -13.83
N ALA A 210 13.21 45.71 -13.66
CA ALA A 210 13.80 46.09 -12.38
C ALA A 210 12.79 46.24 -11.24
N LEU A 211 11.53 46.56 -11.58
CA LEU A 211 10.41 46.68 -10.64
C LEU A 211 9.68 45.36 -10.37
N SER A 212 10.24 44.22 -10.79
CA SER A 212 9.67 42.92 -10.53
C SER A 212 10.50 42.11 -9.54
N LEU A 213 9.81 41.35 -8.70
CA LEU A 213 10.41 40.36 -7.78
C LEU A 213 9.88 38.97 -8.13
N VAL A 214 10.79 38.06 -8.44
CA VAL A 214 10.47 36.68 -8.74
C VAL A 214 10.92 35.81 -7.56
N LEU A 215 10.01 35.01 -7.03
CA LEU A 215 10.27 34.08 -5.93
C LEU A 215 10.25 32.67 -6.50
N ASN A 216 11.39 31.99 -6.45
CA ASN A 216 11.55 30.60 -6.86
C ASN A 216 11.63 29.70 -5.63
N LEU A 217 11.01 28.53 -5.67
CA LEU A 217 11.29 27.49 -4.67
C LEU A 217 12.74 27.02 -4.80
N SER A 218 13.42 26.82 -3.68
CA SER A 218 14.73 26.18 -3.68
C SER A 218 14.60 24.71 -4.12
N ASP A 219 15.67 24.14 -4.70
CA ASP A 219 15.68 22.72 -5.12
C ASP A 219 15.42 21.77 -3.93
N VAL A 220 15.85 22.16 -2.74
CA VAL A 220 15.62 21.38 -1.51
C VAL A 220 14.15 21.43 -1.13
N ALA A 221 13.55 22.60 -1.08
CA ALA A 221 12.13 22.77 -0.78
C ALA A 221 11.24 22.08 -1.83
N THR A 222 11.60 22.17 -3.11
CA THR A 222 10.89 21.48 -4.18
C THR A 222 10.85 19.98 -3.94
N ARG A 223 12.00 19.34 -3.65
CA ARG A 223 12.06 17.90 -3.36
C ARG A 223 11.29 17.53 -2.11
N GLU A 224 11.36 18.35 -1.08
CA GLU A 224 10.65 18.11 0.18
C GLU A 224 9.14 18.18 -0.03
N ILE A 225 8.62 19.15 -0.78
CA ILE A 225 7.19 19.26 -1.12
C ILE A 225 6.76 18.04 -1.96
N GLU A 226 7.54 17.68 -3.00
CA GLU A 226 7.26 16.50 -3.84
C GLU A 226 7.20 15.22 -3.00
N ASP A 227 8.19 14.97 -2.13
CA ASP A 227 8.24 13.77 -1.29
C ASP A 227 7.12 13.73 -0.23
N ASN A 228 6.79 14.88 0.36
CA ASN A 228 5.70 14.99 1.33
C ASN A 228 4.34 14.75 0.66
N ALA A 229 4.12 15.29 -0.54
CA ALA A 229 2.90 15.04 -1.32
C ALA A 229 2.71 13.54 -1.60
N ILE A 230 3.77 12.84 -2.01
CA ILE A 230 3.71 11.40 -2.24
C ILE A 230 3.45 10.63 -0.95
N LYS A 231 4.13 10.96 0.15
CA LYS A 231 3.92 10.29 1.45
C LYS A 231 2.49 10.47 1.95
N GLN A 232 1.94 11.67 1.85
CA GLN A 232 0.56 11.95 2.25
C GLN A 232 -0.44 11.22 1.37
N ASN A 233 -0.24 11.23 0.04
CA ASN A 233 -1.09 10.48 -0.88
C ASN A 233 -1.03 8.97 -0.62
N LEU A 234 0.15 8.40 -0.32
CA LEU A 234 0.30 7.00 0.09
C LEU A 234 -0.51 6.68 1.35
N THR A 235 -0.46 7.55 2.36
CA THR A 235 -1.21 7.37 3.61
C THR A 235 -2.72 7.44 3.36
N SER A 236 -3.17 8.45 2.62
CA SER A 236 -4.57 8.62 2.26
C SER A 236 -5.10 7.42 1.43
N LEU A 237 -4.31 6.93 0.46
CA LEU A 237 -4.68 5.74 -0.32
C LEU A 237 -4.78 4.49 0.55
N ARG A 238 -3.84 4.27 1.48
CA ARG A 238 -3.92 3.14 2.41
C ARG A 238 -5.19 3.19 3.25
N ASN A 239 -5.53 4.36 3.78
CA ASN A 239 -6.75 4.54 4.55
C ASN A 239 -7.99 4.22 3.70
N ARG A 240 -8.05 4.73 2.45
CA ARG A 240 -9.17 4.46 1.53
C ARG A 240 -9.31 2.98 1.18
N VAL A 241 -8.21 2.31 0.96
CA VAL A 241 -8.20 0.88 0.64
C VAL A 241 -8.59 0.03 1.85
N ASN A 242 -8.16 0.43 3.05
CA ASN A 242 -8.59 -0.23 4.29
C ASN A 242 -10.11 -0.08 4.52
N GLU A 243 -10.68 1.09 4.22
CA GLU A 243 -12.13 1.32 4.31
C GLU A 243 -12.94 0.49 3.29
N LEU A 244 -12.32 0.05 2.19
CA LEU A 244 -12.93 -0.92 1.26
C LEU A 244 -13.05 -2.33 1.85
N GLY A 245 -12.48 -2.58 3.03
CA GLY A 245 -12.44 -3.91 3.63
C GLY A 245 -11.59 -4.92 2.86
N VAL A 246 -10.70 -4.45 1.99
CA VAL A 246 -9.82 -5.34 1.21
C VAL A 246 -8.80 -5.99 2.11
N SER A 247 -8.76 -7.30 2.11
CA SER A 247 -7.74 -8.06 2.85
C SER A 247 -6.37 -7.91 2.19
N GLU A 248 -5.39 -7.42 2.96
CA GLU A 248 -3.97 -7.35 2.56
C GLU A 248 -3.67 -6.51 1.28
N PRO A 249 -4.15 -5.26 1.19
CA PRO A 249 -3.84 -4.43 0.06
C PRO A 249 -2.37 -4.02 0.04
N LEU A 250 -1.79 -3.90 -1.15
CA LEU A 250 -0.43 -3.37 -1.31
C LEU A 250 -0.51 -1.96 -1.87
N VAL A 251 -0.01 -0.98 -1.11
CA VAL A 251 0.11 0.41 -1.56
C VAL A 251 1.56 0.84 -1.41
N SER A 252 2.24 1.07 -2.53
CA SER A 252 3.67 1.35 -2.55
C SER A 252 4.06 2.40 -3.59
N ARG A 253 5.13 3.16 -3.29
CA ARG A 253 5.71 4.10 -4.24
C ARG A 253 6.48 3.36 -5.34
N GLN A 254 6.32 3.79 -6.58
CA GLN A 254 7.07 3.34 -7.73
C GLN A 254 7.76 4.53 -8.44
N GLY A 255 9.08 4.55 -8.44
CA GLY A 255 9.84 5.65 -9.04
C GLY A 255 9.66 6.99 -8.32
N LYS A 256 9.68 8.10 -9.08
CA LYS A 256 9.63 9.46 -8.53
C LYS A 256 8.21 9.90 -8.13
N ASN A 257 7.23 9.71 -9.02
CA ASN A 257 5.89 10.31 -8.92
C ASN A 257 4.74 9.31 -9.07
N ARG A 258 4.99 7.99 -9.00
CA ARG A 258 3.96 6.96 -9.17
C ARG A 258 3.70 6.17 -7.90
N ILE A 259 2.46 5.71 -7.77
CA ILE A 259 1.99 4.87 -6.69
C ILE A 259 1.30 3.65 -7.31
N VAL A 260 1.70 2.47 -6.86
CA VAL A 260 1.06 1.20 -7.18
C VAL A 260 0.07 0.87 -6.07
N VAL A 261 -1.15 0.51 -6.47
CA VAL A 261 -2.19 -0.02 -5.58
C VAL A 261 -2.61 -1.38 -6.11
N GLU A 262 -2.38 -2.42 -5.33
CA GLU A 262 -2.83 -3.78 -5.63
C GLU A 262 -3.89 -4.18 -4.62
N LEU A 263 -5.03 -4.64 -5.13
CA LEU A 263 -6.20 -5.03 -4.36
C LEU A 263 -6.51 -6.52 -4.62
N PRO A 264 -5.85 -7.44 -3.88
CA PRO A 264 -6.10 -8.86 -4.06
C PRO A 264 -7.55 -9.21 -3.71
N GLY A 265 -8.17 -10.05 -4.53
CA GLY A 265 -9.53 -10.53 -4.32
C GLY A 265 -10.65 -9.55 -4.72
N VAL A 266 -10.35 -8.30 -5.04
CA VAL A 266 -11.33 -7.34 -5.53
C VAL A 266 -11.68 -7.65 -6.98
N GLN A 267 -12.98 -7.83 -7.26
CA GLN A 267 -13.47 -8.10 -8.61
C GLN A 267 -14.22 -6.91 -9.22
N ASP A 268 -14.80 -6.05 -8.37
CA ASP A 268 -15.45 -4.81 -8.81
C ASP A 268 -14.43 -3.68 -8.96
N THR A 269 -13.90 -3.58 -10.17
CA THR A 269 -12.94 -2.52 -10.54
C THR A 269 -13.58 -1.13 -10.53
N ALA A 270 -14.86 -1.02 -10.84
CA ALA A 270 -15.55 0.26 -10.92
C ALA A 270 -15.71 0.87 -9.52
N GLU A 271 -16.08 0.07 -8.52
CA GLU A 271 -16.16 0.52 -7.13
C GLU A 271 -14.78 0.88 -6.58
N ALA A 272 -13.79 0.02 -6.78
CA ALA A 272 -12.40 0.30 -6.38
C ALA A 272 -11.89 1.61 -7.01
N LYS A 273 -12.11 1.79 -8.30
CA LYS A 273 -11.74 3.01 -9.04
C LYS A 273 -12.46 4.24 -8.51
N ARG A 274 -13.73 4.11 -8.17
CA ARG A 274 -14.54 5.19 -7.61
C ARG A 274 -13.99 5.67 -6.27
N ILE A 275 -13.55 4.77 -5.40
CA ILE A 275 -13.05 5.12 -4.06
C ILE A 275 -11.60 5.61 -4.12
N ILE A 276 -10.74 4.93 -4.87
CA ILE A 276 -9.33 5.29 -5.03
C ILE A 276 -9.18 6.57 -5.85
N GLY A 277 -9.94 6.69 -6.95
CA GLY A 277 -9.80 7.77 -7.92
C GLY A 277 -10.46 9.09 -7.53
N LYS A 278 -11.36 9.10 -6.54
CA LYS A 278 -11.98 10.35 -6.08
C LYS A 278 -10.95 11.22 -5.37
N THR A 279 -10.46 12.20 -6.10
CA THR A 279 -9.61 13.26 -5.57
C THR A 279 -10.53 14.37 -5.10
N ALA A 280 -11.05 14.25 -3.88
CA ALA A 280 -11.90 15.28 -3.32
C ALA A 280 -11.23 15.92 -2.11
N ASN A 281 -11.15 17.22 -2.13
CA ASN A 281 -10.78 18.03 -0.98
C ASN A 281 -12.01 18.77 -0.49
N LEU A 282 -12.09 18.96 0.82
CA LEU A 282 -13.12 19.79 1.43
C LEU A 282 -12.49 21.02 2.03
N GLU A 283 -13.15 22.15 1.77
CA GLU A 283 -12.82 23.42 2.40
C GLU A 283 -14.06 24.00 3.05
N PHE A 284 -13.87 24.51 4.24
CA PHE A 284 -14.91 25.22 4.97
C PHE A 284 -14.66 26.71 4.83
N ARG A 285 -15.57 27.42 4.16
CA ARG A 285 -15.43 28.83 3.85
C ARG A 285 -16.65 29.63 4.33
N LEU A 286 -16.43 30.82 4.84
CA LEU A 286 -17.53 31.71 5.18
C LEU A 286 -18.19 32.28 3.91
N GLU A 287 -19.51 32.51 3.99
CA GLU A 287 -20.21 33.25 2.95
C GLU A 287 -19.68 34.68 2.86
N SER A 288 -19.44 35.15 1.65
CA SER A 288 -18.88 36.49 1.42
C SER A 288 -19.94 37.60 1.70
N ASP A 289 -19.51 38.70 2.28
CA ASP A 289 -20.29 39.91 2.45
C ASP A 289 -20.45 40.74 1.15
N GLY A 290 -20.06 40.19 0.01
CA GLY A 290 -20.18 40.80 -1.30
C GLY A 290 -18.99 41.64 -1.74
N ARG A 291 -18.00 41.88 -0.85
CA ARG A 291 -16.81 42.70 -1.18
C ARG A 291 -15.67 41.92 -1.78
N SER A 292 -15.56 40.66 -1.42
CA SER A 292 -14.53 39.72 -1.92
C SER A 292 -15.10 38.30 -1.97
N GLY A 293 -14.50 37.41 -2.74
CA GLY A 293 -14.90 36.01 -2.79
C GLY A 293 -15.21 35.53 -4.20
N GLU A 294 -15.33 34.22 -4.34
CA GLU A 294 -15.62 33.53 -5.58
C GLU A 294 -17.03 32.92 -5.49
N THR A 295 -17.75 32.89 -6.61
CA THR A 295 -19.09 32.29 -6.70
C THR A 295 -18.99 30.86 -7.10
N PHE A 296 -19.65 29.96 -6.36
CA PHE A 296 -19.68 28.54 -6.61
C PHE A 296 -21.11 28.04 -6.77
N ASP A 297 -21.27 27.03 -7.58
CA ASP A 297 -22.54 26.35 -7.80
C ASP A 297 -22.80 25.31 -6.71
N PHE A 298 -24.08 25.08 -6.39
CA PHE A 298 -24.48 23.99 -5.51
C PHE A 298 -24.47 22.67 -6.25
N ARG A 299 -23.93 21.61 -5.61
CA ARG A 299 -24.04 20.24 -6.09
C ARG A 299 -25.42 19.69 -5.74
N THR A 300 -26.33 19.75 -6.68
CA THR A 300 -27.64 19.10 -6.55
C THR A 300 -27.78 18.00 -7.59
N PRO A 301 -28.53 16.92 -7.32
CA PRO A 301 -28.81 15.86 -8.32
C PRO A 301 -29.51 16.39 -9.55
N SER A 302 -30.26 17.48 -9.44
CA SER A 302 -30.94 18.18 -10.53
C SER A 302 -30.04 19.17 -11.28
N GLY A 303 -28.78 19.38 -10.85
CA GLY A 303 -27.83 20.29 -11.49
C GLY A 303 -28.17 21.79 -11.35
N GLN A 304 -29.20 22.15 -10.60
CA GLN A 304 -29.65 23.52 -10.40
C GLN A 304 -29.87 23.80 -8.92
N GLY A 305 -28.96 24.55 -8.32
CA GLY A 305 -29.08 25.12 -6.98
C GLY A 305 -28.73 26.59 -7.01
N PRO A 306 -29.07 27.36 -5.97
CA PRO A 306 -28.68 28.77 -5.89
C PRO A 306 -27.16 28.87 -5.75
N ASN A 307 -26.53 29.69 -6.60
CA ASN A 307 -25.12 29.99 -6.46
C ASN A 307 -24.88 30.78 -5.17
N ALA A 308 -23.81 30.45 -4.47
CA ALA A 308 -23.40 31.21 -3.29
C ALA A 308 -21.97 31.73 -3.45
N ARG A 309 -21.72 32.91 -2.90
CA ARG A 309 -20.42 33.54 -2.92
C ARG A 309 -19.69 33.26 -1.61
N LEU A 310 -18.57 32.58 -1.67
CA LEU A 310 -17.76 32.24 -0.52
C LEU A 310 -16.47 33.08 -0.51
N GLU A 311 -15.94 33.30 0.68
CA GLU A 311 -14.65 33.95 0.85
C GLU A 311 -13.52 33.13 0.24
N ASN A 312 -12.47 33.75 -0.27
CA ASN A 312 -11.33 33.06 -0.89
C ASN A 312 -10.50 32.25 0.13
N LYS A 313 -10.55 32.64 1.41
CA LYS A 313 -9.80 31.98 2.48
C LYS A 313 -10.64 30.88 3.12
N ALA A 314 -10.11 29.66 3.12
CA ALA A 314 -10.69 28.56 3.89
C ALA A 314 -10.47 28.79 5.40
N VAL A 315 -11.49 28.51 6.20
CA VAL A 315 -11.41 28.49 7.67
C VAL A 315 -10.61 27.28 8.11
N ILE A 316 -10.99 26.10 7.59
CA ILE A 316 -10.29 24.83 7.75
C ILE A 316 -10.39 24.03 6.44
N THR A 317 -9.54 23.04 6.31
CA THR A 317 -9.53 22.10 5.18
C THR A 317 -9.77 20.68 5.69
N GLY A 318 -9.98 19.73 4.78
CA GLY A 318 -10.13 18.31 5.10
C GLY A 318 -8.94 17.71 5.85
N GLU A 319 -7.77 18.34 5.82
CA GLU A 319 -6.58 17.90 6.59
C GLU A 319 -6.77 18.02 8.11
N ASN A 320 -7.65 18.90 8.55
CA ASN A 320 -7.96 19.10 9.96
C ASN A 320 -9.02 18.10 10.50
N VAL A 321 -9.58 17.27 9.62
CA VAL A 321 -10.57 16.27 9.99
C VAL A 321 -9.86 15.02 10.51
N THR A 322 -10.15 14.63 11.75
CA THR A 322 -9.61 13.42 12.39
C THR A 322 -10.54 12.22 12.24
N ASP A 323 -11.87 12.47 12.25
CA ASP A 323 -12.87 11.43 12.02
C ASP A 323 -14.12 12.02 11.38
N ALA A 324 -14.83 11.20 10.63
CA ALA A 324 -16.11 11.57 10.02
C ALA A 324 -17.01 10.34 9.94
N ARG A 325 -18.28 10.50 10.40
CA ARG A 325 -19.26 9.39 10.49
C ARG A 325 -20.57 9.80 9.87
N ALA A 326 -21.07 8.97 8.96
CA ALA A 326 -22.45 9.09 8.49
C ALA A 326 -23.40 8.71 9.63
N SER A 327 -24.46 9.48 9.79
CA SER A 327 -25.50 9.28 10.80
C SER A 327 -26.82 9.88 10.33
N PHE A 328 -27.88 9.74 11.14
CA PHE A 328 -29.17 10.37 10.89
C PHE A 328 -29.44 11.42 11.97
N ASP A 329 -30.12 12.50 11.60
CA ASP A 329 -30.65 13.46 12.56
C ASP A 329 -31.92 12.90 13.27
N GLU A 330 -32.45 13.66 14.22
CA GLU A 330 -33.69 13.28 14.97
C GLU A 330 -34.92 13.11 14.06
N ASN A 331 -34.88 13.63 12.84
CA ASN A 331 -35.94 13.54 11.85
C ASN A 331 -35.67 12.44 10.79
N GLY A 332 -34.64 11.59 10.97
CA GLY A 332 -34.27 10.55 10.05
C GLY A 332 -33.59 11.07 8.77
N ARG A 333 -33.05 12.29 8.75
CA ARG A 333 -32.34 12.86 7.59
C ARG A 333 -30.87 12.54 7.69
N PRO A 334 -30.23 12.19 6.55
CA PRO A 334 -28.80 11.90 6.52
C PRO A 334 -27.97 13.10 6.96
N GLN A 335 -26.97 12.85 7.79
CA GLN A 335 -25.97 13.84 8.22
C GLN A 335 -24.60 13.19 8.34
N VAL A 336 -23.54 14.02 8.36
CA VAL A 336 -22.18 13.58 8.67
C VAL A 336 -21.70 14.30 9.92
N SER A 337 -21.35 13.54 10.95
CA SER A 337 -20.67 14.05 12.14
C SER A 337 -19.18 14.13 11.84
N ILE A 338 -18.54 15.25 12.17
CA ILE A 338 -17.13 15.53 11.89
C ILE A 338 -16.44 15.87 13.18
N ASP A 339 -15.29 15.24 13.40
CA ASP A 339 -14.35 15.54 14.48
C ASP A 339 -13.07 16.14 13.90
N LEU A 340 -12.61 17.25 14.49
CA LEU A 340 -11.42 17.99 14.08
C LEU A 340 -10.26 17.75 15.03
N ASP A 341 -9.04 17.95 14.52
CA ASP A 341 -7.85 18.08 15.34
C ASP A 341 -7.90 19.36 16.21
N ALA A 342 -6.99 19.47 17.16
CA ALA A 342 -6.95 20.62 18.07
C ALA A 342 -6.77 21.95 17.33
N LYS A 343 -6.00 21.98 16.25
CA LYS A 343 -5.75 23.16 15.42
C LYS A 343 -7.00 23.57 14.65
N GLY A 344 -7.65 22.61 13.97
CA GLY A 344 -8.89 22.83 13.23
C GLY A 344 -10.02 23.27 14.13
N GLY A 345 -10.17 22.65 15.31
CA GLY A 345 -11.16 23.05 16.31
C GLY A 345 -10.95 24.48 16.81
N TRP A 346 -9.70 24.87 17.05
CA TRP A 346 -9.38 26.26 17.41
C TRP A 346 -9.72 27.25 16.27
N GLN A 347 -9.31 26.93 15.04
CA GLN A 347 -9.60 27.78 13.87
C GLN A 347 -11.11 27.92 13.61
N MET A 348 -11.83 26.80 13.67
CA MET A 348 -13.29 26.77 13.51
C MET A 348 -13.97 27.57 14.62
N GLY A 349 -13.55 27.39 15.88
CA GLY A 349 -14.08 28.12 17.02
C GLY A 349 -13.88 29.64 16.92
N TYR A 350 -12.68 30.05 16.50
CA TYR A 350 -12.36 31.46 16.30
C TYR A 350 -13.19 32.08 15.16
N ALA A 351 -13.26 31.40 14.01
CA ALA A 351 -13.98 31.90 12.85
C ALA A 351 -15.50 31.97 13.08
N THR A 352 -16.09 30.99 13.79
CA THR A 352 -17.55 30.95 14.00
C THR A 352 -18.02 31.83 15.15
N ARG A 353 -17.17 32.09 16.17
CA ARG A 353 -17.50 33.00 17.28
C ARG A 353 -17.91 34.40 16.80
N ASP A 354 -17.15 34.94 15.87
CA ASP A 354 -17.33 36.34 15.41
C ASP A 354 -18.22 36.43 14.16
N ASN A 355 -18.77 35.31 13.67
CA ASN A 355 -19.59 35.22 12.46
C ASN A 355 -20.95 34.52 12.68
N ILE A 356 -21.50 34.59 13.89
CA ILE A 356 -22.84 34.03 14.19
C ILE A 356 -23.89 34.75 13.32
N GLY A 357 -24.75 33.97 12.68
CA GLY A 357 -25.77 34.45 11.74
C GLY A 357 -25.34 34.46 10.28
N ARG A 358 -24.01 34.39 9.96
CA ARG A 358 -23.52 34.18 8.60
C ARG A 358 -23.58 32.70 8.21
N ALA A 359 -23.54 32.41 6.93
CA ALA A 359 -23.47 31.03 6.48
C ALA A 359 -22.01 30.55 6.38
N LEU A 360 -21.82 29.27 6.71
CA LEU A 360 -20.59 28.51 6.48
C LEU A 360 -20.84 27.54 5.34
N GLY A 361 -20.13 27.70 4.25
CA GLY A 361 -20.18 26.84 3.09
C GLY A 361 -19.17 25.70 3.21
N VAL A 362 -19.58 24.50 2.87
CA VAL A 362 -18.70 23.35 2.66
C VAL A 362 -18.49 23.20 1.17
N LEU A 363 -17.29 23.55 0.72
CA LEU A 363 -16.88 23.50 -0.68
C LEU A 363 -16.21 22.15 -0.96
N PHE A 364 -16.79 21.42 -1.87
CA PHE A 364 -16.27 20.15 -2.38
C PHE A 364 -15.45 20.44 -3.63
N ILE A 365 -14.18 20.12 -3.59
CA ILE A 365 -13.24 20.31 -4.67
C ILE A 365 -12.88 18.96 -5.26
N GLU A 366 -13.33 18.68 -6.47
CA GLU A 366 -13.11 17.43 -7.17
C GLU A 366 -12.15 17.64 -8.34
N TYR A 367 -11.07 16.87 -8.37
CA TYR A 367 -10.14 16.89 -9.49
C TYR A 367 -10.56 15.81 -10.48
N LYS A 368 -10.90 16.23 -11.68
CA LYS A 368 -11.35 15.36 -12.77
C LYS A 368 -10.39 15.41 -13.95
N THR A 369 -10.42 14.37 -14.74
CA THR A 369 -9.65 14.33 -15.99
C THR A 369 -10.62 14.20 -17.16
N ARG A 370 -10.53 15.14 -18.10
CA ARG A 370 -11.22 15.06 -19.38
C ARG A 370 -10.26 14.52 -20.42
N LEU A 371 -10.71 13.57 -21.23
CA LEU A 371 -9.94 13.04 -22.34
C LEU A 371 -10.20 13.93 -23.57
N ASP A 372 -9.24 14.82 -23.86
CA ASP A 372 -9.27 15.61 -25.09
C ASP A 372 -8.71 14.77 -26.25
N LYS A 373 -9.52 14.65 -27.29
CA LYS A 373 -9.16 13.95 -28.52
C LYS A 373 -8.60 14.98 -29.51
N SER A 374 -7.34 14.87 -29.84
CA SER A 374 -6.67 15.64 -30.88
C SER A 374 -6.11 14.71 -31.96
N ILE A 375 -5.98 15.21 -33.18
CA ILE A 375 -5.33 14.49 -34.27
C ILE A 375 -3.91 15.09 -34.36
N ASP A 376 -2.89 14.26 -34.33
CA ASP A 376 -1.51 14.69 -34.49
C ASP A 376 -1.15 15.04 -35.95
N GLU A 377 0.07 15.54 -36.20
CA GLU A 377 0.55 15.89 -37.52
C GLU A 377 0.60 14.70 -38.50
N ASN A 378 0.54 13.46 -37.98
CA ASN A 378 0.56 12.23 -38.77
C ASN A 378 -0.85 11.67 -39.05
N GLY A 379 -1.91 12.33 -38.53
CA GLY A 379 -3.30 11.89 -38.69
C GLY A 379 -3.73 10.83 -37.68
N GLU A 380 -2.93 10.54 -36.64
CA GLU A 380 -3.28 9.60 -35.58
C GLU A 380 -4.09 10.30 -34.47
N LEU A 381 -5.08 9.58 -33.94
CA LEU A 381 -5.90 10.06 -32.83
C LEU A 381 -5.09 10.01 -31.52
N VAL A 382 -4.68 11.16 -31.04
CA VAL A 382 -4.00 11.31 -29.74
C VAL A 382 -5.04 11.67 -28.68
N ILE A 383 -5.16 10.85 -27.66
CA ILE A 383 -6.01 11.09 -26.50
C ILE A 383 -5.13 11.66 -25.38
N THR A 384 -5.28 12.94 -25.11
CA THR A 384 -4.52 13.63 -24.04
C THR A 384 -5.41 13.81 -22.82
N PRO A 385 -5.03 13.26 -21.65
CA PRO A 385 -5.76 13.53 -20.42
C PRO A 385 -5.50 14.99 -19.96
N VAL A 386 -6.56 15.80 -19.94
CA VAL A 386 -6.51 17.20 -19.46
C VAL A 386 -7.16 17.27 -18.08
N PRO A 387 -6.40 17.56 -17.02
CA PRO A 387 -6.96 17.73 -15.70
C PRO A 387 -7.77 19.02 -15.60
N PHE A 388 -8.89 18.97 -14.89
CA PHE A 388 -9.67 20.16 -14.52
C PHE A 388 -10.21 20.01 -13.09
N VAL A 389 -10.48 21.13 -12.46
CA VAL A 389 -10.96 21.19 -11.08
C VAL A 389 -12.42 21.65 -11.09
N GLU A 390 -13.27 20.83 -10.52
CA GLU A 390 -14.66 21.16 -10.29
C GLU A 390 -14.88 21.50 -8.82
N LYS A 391 -15.45 22.69 -8.54
CA LYS A 391 -15.68 23.18 -7.18
C LYS A 391 -17.16 23.42 -7.00
N ASN A 392 -17.79 22.66 -6.12
CA ASN A 392 -19.22 22.74 -5.85
C ASN A 392 -19.48 22.86 -4.35
N ILE A 393 -20.50 23.61 -3.97
CA ILE A 393 -20.97 23.68 -2.59
C ILE A 393 -21.85 22.45 -2.33
N ILE A 394 -21.55 21.70 -1.28
CA ILE A 394 -22.38 20.56 -0.84
C ILE A 394 -23.27 20.92 0.33
N SER A 395 -22.90 21.90 1.15
CA SER A 395 -23.70 22.37 2.26
C SER A 395 -23.44 23.85 2.49
N LEU A 396 -24.49 24.61 2.77
CA LEU A 396 -24.44 25.99 3.20
C LEU A 396 -25.32 26.15 4.42
N ALA A 397 -24.71 26.17 5.61
CA ALA A 397 -25.44 26.16 6.88
C ALA A 397 -25.17 27.45 7.66
N THR A 398 -26.24 28.04 8.24
CA THR A 398 -26.10 29.22 9.08
C THR A 398 -25.44 28.86 10.41
N ILE A 399 -24.41 29.60 10.78
CA ILE A 399 -23.71 29.49 12.06
C ILE A 399 -24.65 29.92 13.18
N ARG A 400 -25.12 28.98 14.00
CA ARG A 400 -26.04 29.24 15.12
C ARG A 400 -25.31 29.52 16.44
N GLY A 401 -24.03 29.18 16.51
CA GLY A 401 -23.19 29.37 17.70
C GLY A 401 -21.74 29.03 17.39
N GLN A 402 -20.87 29.27 18.35
CA GLN A 402 -19.46 28.90 18.23
C GLN A 402 -19.33 27.39 18.07
N LEU A 403 -18.69 26.95 16.98
CA LEU A 403 -18.37 25.55 16.74
C LEU A 403 -17.03 25.18 17.43
N GLY A 404 -16.93 23.95 17.86
CA GLY A 404 -15.71 23.43 18.51
C GLY A 404 -14.99 22.41 17.64
N THR A 405 -14.44 21.39 18.31
CA THR A 405 -13.76 20.25 17.66
C THR A 405 -14.72 19.26 17.02
N SER A 406 -16.02 19.32 17.31
CA SER A 406 -17.03 18.43 16.72
C SER A 406 -18.23 19.25 16.22
N PHE A 407 -18.69 18.93 15.02
CA PHE A 407 -19.90 19.52 14.41
C PHE A 407 -20.51 18.55 13.38
N ARG A 408 -21.65 18.95 12.80
CA ARG A 408 -22.41 18.10 11.87
C ARG A 408 -22.70 18.85 10.58
N ILE A 409 -22.55 18.15 9.46
CA ILE A 409 -23.03 18.59 8.14
C ILE A 409 -24.39 17.96 7.91
N THR A 410 -25.38 18.79 7.62
CA THR A 410 -26.77 18.41 7.33
C THR A 410 -27.17 18.91 5.95
N GLY A 411 -28.31 18.43 5.42
CA GLY A 411 -28.80 18.84 4.10
C GLY A 411 -28.22 18.04 2.95
N LEU A 412 -27.81 16.80 3.23
CA LEU A 412 -27.34 15.83 2.25
C LEU A 412 -28.55 15.11 1.60
N ASP A 413 -28.43 14.79 0.31
CA ASP A 413 -29.53 14.27 -0.51
C ASP A 413 -29.88 12.80 -0.23
N GLY A 414 -29.03 12.07 0.51
CA GLY A 414 -29.28 10.67 0.84
C GLY A 414 -28.17 10.03 1.65
N GLN A 415 -28.45 8.81 2.14
CA GLN A 415 -27.50 8.04 2.91
C GLN A 415 -26.24 7.69 2.14
N ARG A 416 -26.36 7.38 0.84
CA ARG A 416 -25.21 7.10 -0.01
C ARG A 416 -24.26 8.28 -0.08
N GLU A 417 -24.77 9.49 -0.20
CA GLU A 417 -23.96 10.71 -0.24
C GLU A 417 -23.29 10.98 1.11
N SER A 418 -24.03 10.83 2.22
CA SER A 418 -23.47 11.02 3.56
C SER A 418 -22.37 10.00 3.87
N SER A 419 -22.55 8.74 3.47
CA SER A 419 -21.56 7.68 3.65
C SER A 419 -20.32 7.92 2.82
N GLU A 420 -20.49 8.30 1.57
CA GLU A 420 -19.39 8.62 0.66
C GLU A 420 -18.60 9.84 1.13
N LEU A 421 -19.29 10.88 1.61
CA LEU A 421 -18.67 12.06 2.18
C LEU A 421 -17.89 11.73 3.47
N ALA A 422 -18.48 10.95 4.36
CA ALA A 422 -17.81 10.50 5.57
C ALA A 422 -16.56 9.67 5.27
N LEU A 423 -16.64 8.76 4.29
CA LEU A 423 -15.51 7.96 3.82
C LEU A 423 -14.36 8.86 3.30
N LEU A 424 -14.68 9.81 2.42
CA LEU A 424 -13.69 10.70 1.83
C LEU A 424 -13.01 11.59 2.87
N LEU A 425 -13.79 12.08 3.85
CA LEU A 425 -13.27 12.87 4.97
C LEU A 425 -12.33 12.06 5.86
N ARG A 426 -12.77 10.86 6.27
CA ARG A 426 -12.01 9.96 7.15
C ARG A 426 -10.73 9.44 6.49
N ALA A 427 -10.79 9.12 5.20
CA ALA A 427 -9.63 8.68 4.43
C ALA A 427 -8.58 9.77 4.20
N GLY A 428 -8.93 11.02 4.49
CA GLY A 428 -8.04 12.17 4.36
C GLY A 428 -7.97 12.76 2.96
N ALA A 429 -7.61 14.03 2.91
CA ALA A 429 -7.38 14.75 1.66
C ALA A 429 -6.12 14.24 0.95
N LEU A 430 -6.12 14.28 -0.37
CA LEU A 430 -4.93 14.06 -1.16
C LEU A 430 -4.12 15.36 -1.25
N ALA A 431 -2.83 15.29 -0.99
CA ALA A 431 -1.95 16.46 -1.09
C ALA A 431 -1.77 16.94 -2.55
N ALA A 432 -1.89 16.01 -3.49
CA ALA A 432 -1.84 16.28 -4.92
C ALA A 432 -2.83 15.39 -5.68
N PRO A 433 -3.36 15.86 -6.81
CA PRO A 433 -4.18 15.04 -7.70
C PRO A 433 -3.42 13.81 -8.17
N MET A 434 -4.16 12.74 -8.46
CA MET A 434 -3.60 11.51 -9.00
C MET A 434 -4.44 11.04 -10.18
N TYR A 435 -3.77 10.45 -11.17
CA TYR A 435 -4.40 9.91 -12.38
C TYR A 435 -4.10 8.44 -12.49
N ILE A 436 -5.09 7.63 -12.86
CA ILE A 436 -4.88 6.22 -13.18
C ILE A 436 -4.22 6.14 -14.56
N VAL A 437 -2.95 5.71 -14.59
CA VAL A 437 -2.17 5.55 -15.81
C VAL A 437 -2.35 4.15 -16.37
N GLU A 438 -2.47 3.17 -15.49
CA GLU A 438 -2.61 1.76 -15.86
C GLU A 438 -3.60 1.08 -14.93
N GLU A 439 -4.43 0.24 -15.51
CA GLU A 439 -5.40 -0.61 -14.80
C GLU A 439 -5.32 -2.02 -15.39
N ARG A 440 -5.09 -3.00 -14.50
CA ARG A 440 -5.11 -4.42 -14.87
C ARG A 440 -5.99 -5.18 -13.91
N THR A 441 -6.84 -6.04 -14.45
CA THR A 441 -7.66 -6.95 -13.66
C THR A 441 -7.21 -8.38 -13.93
N ILE A 442 -6.98 -9.12 -12.87
CA ILE A 442 -6.62 -10.54 -12.90
C ILE A 442 -7.80 -11.32 -12.31
N GLY A 443 -8.42 -12.18 -13.12
CA GLY A 443 -9.51 -13.01 -12.63
C GLY A 443 -9.04 -14.06 -11.62
N PRO A 444 -9.88 -14.44 -10.64
CA PRO A 444 -9.52 -15.46 -9.64
C PRO A 444 -9.19 -16.82 -10.25
N SER A 445 -9.85 -17.18 -11.36
CA SER A 445 -9.58 -18.43 -12.09
C SER A 445 -8.14 -18.51 -12.63
N LEU A 446 -7.62 -17.39 -13.15
CA LEU A 446 -6.22 -17.30 -13.60
C LEU A 446 -5.26 -17.44 -12.43
N GLY A 447 -5.58 -16.86 -11.27
CA GLY A 447 -4.78 -17.02 -10.06
C GLY A 447 -4.70 -18.48 -9.61
N ALA A 448 -5.84 -19.16 -9.55
CA ALA A 448 -5.91 -20.59 -9.20
C ALA A 448 -5.13 -21.47 -10.19
N GLU A 449 -5.24 -21.21 -11.48
CA GLU A 449 -4.48 -21.91 -12.54
C GLU A 449 -2.97 -21.68 -12.37
N ASN A 450 -2.53 -20.43 -12.12
CA ASN A 450 -1.14 -20.09 -11.87
C ASN A 450 -0.57 -20.83 -10.65
N ILE A 451 -1.35 -20.95 -9.57
CA ILE A 451 -0.96 -21.72 -8.37
C ILE A 451 -0.78 -23.20 -8.75
N GLN A 452 -1.74 -23.80 -9.45
CA GLN A 452 -1.65 -25.22 -9.84
C GLN A 452 -0.43 -25.50 -10.72
N LEU A 453 -0.20 -24.65 -11.74
CA LEU A 453 0.97 -24.75 -12.61
C LEU A 453 2.27 -24.54 -11.85
N GLY A 454 2.31 -23.57 -10.93
CA GLY A 454 3.46 -23.29 -10.07
C GLY A 454 3.80 -24.47 -9.17
N VAL A 455 2.83 -25.01 -8.43
CA VAL A 455 3.01 -26.19 -7.55
C VAL A 455 3.46 -27.41 -8.35
N LYS A 456 2.83 -27.65 -9.52
CA LYS A 456 3.22 -28.76 -10.40
C LYS A 456 4.66 -28.62 -10.90
N SER A 457 5.08 -27.41 -11.27
CA SER A 457 6.46 -27.14 -11.73
C SER A 457 7.49 -27.31 -10.61
N VAL A 458 7.21 -26.80 -9.41
CA VAL A 458 8.07 -26.98 -8.23
C VAL A 458 8.18 -28.45 -7.88
N THR A 459 7.06 -29.19 -7.84
CA THR A 459 7.02 -30.60 -7.49
C THR A 459 7.80 -31.44 -8.50
N LEU A 460 7.61 -31.20 -9.81
CA LEU A 460 8.34 -31.91 -10.86
C LEU A 460 9.84 -31.59 -10.81
N GLY A 461 10.21 -30.31 -10.69
CA GLY A 461 11.61 -29.90 -10.57
C GLY A 461 12.30 -30.52 -9.36
N MET A 462 11.62 -30.49 -8.20
CA MET A 462 12.12 -31.12 -6.98
C MET A 462 12.30 -32.63 -7.16
N ALA A 463 11.30 -33.34 -7.72
CA ALA A 463 11.39 -34.78 -7.94
C ALA A 463 12.58 -35.16 -8.83
N MET A 464 12.83 -34.41 -9.90
CA MET A 464 13.99 -34.64 -10.77
C MET A 464 15.31 -34.44 -10.03
N VAL A 465 15.41 -33.36 -9.24
CA VAL A 465 16.61 -33.06 -8.46
C VAL A 465 16.87 -34.12 -7.37
N LEU A 466 15.83 -34.51 -6.63
CA LEU A 466 15.92 -35.56 -5.60
C LEU A 466 16.41 -36.87 -6.20
N LEU A 467 15.87 -37.28 -7.35
CA LEU A 467 16.28 -38.46 -8.07
C LEU A 467 17.74 -38.37 -8.55
N PHE A 468 18.11 -37.24 -9.15
CA PHE A 468 19.49 -37.00 -9.60
C PHE A 468 20.49 -37.15 -8.44
N MET A 469 20.22 -36.53 -7.31
CA MET A 469 21.10 -36.59 -6.13
C MET A 469 21.24 -38.01 -5.58
N LEU A 470 20.15 -38.79 -5.53
CA LEU A 470 20.20 -40.20 -5.09
C LEU A 470 21.00 -41.07 -6.04
N VAL A 471 20.86 -40.88 -7.36
CA VAL A 471 21.55 -41.71 -8.35
C VAL A 471 23.06 -41.40 -8.38
N ILE A 472 23.42 -40.10 -8.37
CA ILE A 472 24.82 -39.67 -8.56
C ILE A 472 25.62 -39.72 -7.25
N TYR A 473 25.03 -39.31 -6.11
CA TYR A 473 25.72 -39.17 -4.82
C TYR A 473 25.26 -40.20 -3.78
N LYS A 474 24.38 -41.10 -4.15
CA LYS A 474 23.95 -42.26 -3.31
C LYS A 474 23.61 -41.86 -1.86
N GLY A 475 24.36 -42.32 -0.85
CA GLY A 475 24.13 -42.02 0.55
C GLY A 475 24.29 -40.54 0.90
N PHE A 476 25.26 -39.85 0.29
CA PHE A 476 25.40 -38.40 0.45
C PHE A 476 24.27 -37.63 -0.24
N GLY A 477 23.68 -38.18 -1.30
CA GLY A 477 22.49 -37.66 -1.93
C GLY A 477 21.29 -37.58 -0.99
N VAL A 478 21.15 -38.54 -0.04
CA VAL A 478 20.11 -38.50 0.98
C VAL A 478 20.28 -37.27 1.89
N PHE A 479 21.51 -36.93 2.31
CA PHE A 479 21.79 -35.75 3.12
C PHE A 479 21.47 -34.48 2.38
N ALA A 480 21.82 -34.40 1.09
CA ALA A 480 21.47 -33.26 0.24
C ALA A 480 19.95 -33.10 0.07
N ASN A 481 19.23 -34.20 -0.08
CA ASN A 481 17.78 -34.18 -0.20
C ASN A 481 17.09 -33.72 1.10
N ILE A 482 17.58 -34.13 2.25
CA ILE A 482 17.12 -33.62 3.55
C ILE A 482 17.41 -32.11 3.66
N ALA A 483 18.61 -31.68 3.27
CA ALA A 483 18.98 -30.27 3.28
C ALA A 483 18.12 -29.43 2.33
N LEU A 484 17.79 -29.95 1.14
CA LEU A 484 16.91 -29.29 0.18
C LEU A 484 15.48 -29.14 0.73
N ALA A 485 14.92 -30.21 1.31
CA ALA A 485 13.61 -30.13 1.95
C ALA A 485 13.60 -29.08 3.08
N MET A 486 14.66 -29.05 3.89
CA MET A 486 14.80 -28.08 4.95
C MET A 486 15.02 -26.66 4.43
N ASN A 487 15.71 -26.49 3.31
CA ASN A 487 15.86 -25.19 2.65
C ASN A 487 14.50 -24.61 2.25
N LEU A 488 13.63 -25.41 1.64
CA LEU A 488 12.28 -24.99 1.28
C LEU A 488 11.44 -24.67 2.53
N LEU A 489 11.53 -25.50 3.57
CA LEU A 489 10.84 -25.24 4.83
C LEU A 489 11.27 -23.90 5.44
N LEU A 490 12.58 -23.64 5.52
CA LEU A 490 13.12 -22.39 6.04
C LEU A 490 12.75 -21.19 5.16
N LEU A 491 12.77 -21.35 3.84
CA LEU A 491 12.34 -20.31 2.91
C LEU A 491 10.89 -19.90 3.18
N VAL A 492 9.97 -20.86 3.26
CA VAL A 492 8.57 -20.63 3.59
C VAL A 492 8.42 -19.99 4.98
N ALA A 493 9.17 -20.48 5.98
CA ALA A 493 9.15 -19.93 7.33
C ALA A 493 9.58 -18.45 7.37
N PHE A 494 10.67 -18.10 6.68
CA PHE A 494 11.13 -16.71 6.62
C PHE A 494 10.19 -15.81 5.81
N MET A 495 9.60 -16.32 4.73
CA MET A 495 8.58 -15.58 3.99
C MET A 495 7.36 -15.28 4.86
N SER A 496 6.89 -16.26 5.63
CA SER A 496 5.78 -16.11 6.59
C SER A 496 6.12 -15.12 7.69
N LEU A 497 7.29 -15.25 8.32
CA LEU A 497 7.74 -14.35 9.40
C LEU A 497 7.84 -12.88 8.94
N LEU A 498 8.37 -12.65 7.74
CA LEU A 498 8.52 -11.31 7.17
C LEU A 498 7.22 -10.75 6.56
N GLY A 499 6.15 -11.54 6.53
CA GLY A 499 4.91 -11.18 5.83
C GLY A 499 5.14 -10.90 4.33
N ALA A 500 6.11 -11.61 3.74
CA ALA A 500 6.47 -11.42 2.34
C ALA A 500 5.39 -11.96 1.41
N THR A 501 5.15 -11.23 0.31
CA THR A 501 4.13 -11.60 -0.67
C THR A 501 4.71 -12.56 -1.71
N LEU A 502 4.12 -13.76 -1.84
CA LEU A 502 4.45 -14.71 -2.89
C LEU A 502 3.76 -14.31 -4.19
N THR A 503 4.55 -14.03 -5.22
CA THR A 503 4.09 -13.69 -6.57
C THR A 503 4.42 -14.82 -7.55
N LEU A 504 3.86 -14.79 -8.78
CA LEU A 504 4.21 -15.76 -9.82
C LEU A 504 5.72 -15.77 -10.14
N PRO A 505 6.41 -14.62 -10.33
CA PRO A 505 7.87 -14.60 -10.38
C PRO A 505 8.55 -15.10 -9.10
N GLY A 506 7.92 -14.90 -7.91
CA GLY A 506 8.40 -15.45 -6.65
C GLY A 506 8.43 -16.98 -6.65
N ILE A 507 7.42 -17.64 -7.22
CA ILE A 507 7.42 -19.12 -7.44
C ILE A 507 8.58 -19.52 -8.35
N ALA A 508 8.84 -18.78 -9.44
CA ALA A 508 10.00 -19.01 -10.28
C ALA A 508 11.32 -18.86 -9.51
N GLY A 509 11.38 -17.89 -8.57
CA GLY A 509 12.49 -17.74 -7.61
C GLY A 509 12.68 -18.95 -6.71
N ILE A 510 11.60 -19.57 -6.23
CA ILE A 510 11.67 -20.83 -5.46
C ILE A 510 12.26 -21.96 -6.32
N VAL A 511 11.79 -22.14 -7.55
CA VAL A 511 12.33 -23.15 -8.48
C VAL A 511 13.82 -22.94 -8.74
N LEU A 512 14.21 -21.70 -8.97
CA LEU A 512 15.62 -21.35 -9.15
C LEU A 512 16.46 -21.67 -7.90
N THR A 513 15.93 -21.35 -6.72
CA THR A 513 16.59 -21.61 -5.43
C THR A 513 16.78 -23.11 -5.19
N VAL A 514 15.81 -23.96 -5.57
CA VAL A 514 15.96 -25.42 -5.52
C VAL A 514 17.17 -25.88 -6.31
N GLY A 515 17.38 -25.35 -7.52
CA GLY A 515 18.55 -25.64 -8.34
C GLY A 515 19.86 -25.19 -7.67
N MET A 516 19.92 -23.96 -7.17
CA MET A 516 21.11 -23.41 -6.51
C MET A 516 21.43 -24.08 -5.17
N ALA A 517 20.41 -24.50 -4.42
CA ALA A 517 20.62 -25.21 -3.14
C ALA A 517 21.29 -26.56 -3.33
N VAL A 518 21.05 -27.21 -4.46
CA VAL A 518 21.69 -28.49 -4.81
C VAL A 518 23.12 -28.27 -5.28
N ASP A 519 23.40 -27.20 -6.04
CA ASP A 519 24.73 -26.91 -6.57
C ASP A 519 25.80 -26.80 -5.47
N ALA A 520 25.50 -26.16 -4.36
CA ALA A 520 26.39 -26.09 -3.21
C ALA A 520 26.75 -27.49 -2.66
N ASN A 521 25.76 -28.41 -2.55
CA ASN A 521 26.00 -29.77 -2.12
C ASN A 521 26.80 -30.59 -3.16
N VAL A 522 26.53 -30.37 -4.46
CA VAL A 522 27.29 -30.97 -5.57
C VAL A 522 28.76 -30.56 -5.49
N LEU A 523 29.05 -29.27 -5.28
CA LEU A 523 30.43 -28.78 -5.11
C LEU A 523 31.14 -29.41 -3.92
N ILE A 524 30.48 -29.50 -2.76
CA ILE A 524 31.01 -30.13 -1.55
C ILE A 524 31.33 -31.61 -1.82
N PHE A 525 30.38 -32.35 -2.38
CA PHE A 525 30.52 -33.78 -2.59
C PHE A 525 31.55 -34.12 -3.69
N SER A 526 31.61 -33.32 -4.74
CA SER A 526 32.65 -33.45 -5.76
C SER A 526 34.03 -33.24 -5.17
N ARG A 527 34.19 -32.21 -4.30
CA ARG A 527 35.44 -31.96 -3.62
C ARG A 527 35.83 -33.09 -2.66
N ILE A 528 34.86 -33.68 -1.93
CA ILE A 528 35.10 -34.87 -1.10
C ILE A 528 35.61 -36.04 -1.98
N ARG A 529 35.01 -36.27 -3.16
CA ARG A 529 35.47 -37.31 -4.11
C ARG A 529 36.92 -37.09 -4.59
N GLU A 530 37.24 -35.81 -4.91
CA GLU A 530 38.62 -35.46 -5.32
C GLU A 530 39.63 -35.71 -4.20
N GLU A 531 39.35 -35.36 -2.95
CA GLU A 531 40.23 -35.59 -1.81
C GLU A 531 40.39 -37.12 -1.52
N LEU A 532 39.30 -37.90 -1.68
CA LEU A 532 39.39 -39.34 -1.60
C LEU A 532 40.28 -39.95 -2.70
N ALA A 533 40.13 -39.49 -3.94
CA ALA A 533 40.93 -39.92 -5.07
C ALA A 533 42.41 -39.52 -4.89
N ALA A 534 42.69 -38.41 -4.20
CA ALA A 534 44.04 -37.98 -3.81
C ALA A 534 44.65 -38.77 -2.64
N GLY A 535 43.89 -39.78 -2.09
CA GLY A 535 44.41 -40.67 -1.02
C GLY A 535 44.16 -40.13 0.41
N ALA A 536 43.35 -39.11 0.58
CA ALA A 536 42.97 -38.64 1.92
C ALA A 536 42.11 -39.70 2.68
N SER A 537 42.25 -39.73 4.01
CA SER A 537 41.37 -40.54 4.82
C SER A 537 39.90 -40.07 4.72
N ASN A 538 38.93 -40.97 4.92
CA ASN A 538 37.50 -40.65 4.82
C ASN A 538 37.11 -39.41 5.65
N GLN A 539 37.60 -39.31 6.89
CA GLN A 539 37.34 -38.16 7.76
C GLN A 539 38.08 -36.91 7.31
N GLY A 540 39.32 -37.07 6.78
CA GLY A 540 40.10 -35.96 6.22
C GLY A 540 39.47 -35.38 4.95
N ALA A 541 39.02 -36.28 4.04
CA ALA A 541 38.32 -35.89 2.81
C ALA A 541 37.02 -35.11 3.06
N ILE A 542 36.21 -35.55 4.04
CA ILE A 542 34.99 -34.83 4.44
C ILE A 542 35.36 -33.41 4.92
N SER A 543 36.30 -33.26 5.86
CA SER A 543 36.67 -31.96 6.38
C SER A 543 37.22 -31.03 5.30
N ALA A 544 38.18 -31.54 4.52
CA ALA A 544 38.82 -30.77 3.42
C ALA A 544 37.79 -30.38 2.34
N GLY A 545 36.85 -31.28 2.01
CA GLY A 545 35.81 -31.03 1.02
C GLY A 545 34.89 -29.87 1.43
N TYR A 546 34.39 -29.85 2.67
CA TYR A 546 33.61 -28.70 3.17
C TYR A 546 34.42 -27.42 3.25
N ASP A 547 35.64 -27.47 3.77
CA ASP A 547 36.45 -26.26 3.99
C ASP A 547 36.92 -25.62 2.66
N ARG A 548 37.24 -26.42 1.64
CA ARG A 548 37.64 -25.93 0.31
C ARG A 548 36.45 -25.47 -0.54
N ALA A 549 35.31 -26.16 -0.46
CA ALA A 549 34.14 -25.76 -1.19
C ALA A 549 33.52 -24.47 -0.64
N PHE A 550 33.73 -24.18 0.65
CA PHE A 550 33.12 -23.03 1.34
C PHE A 550 33.39 -21.70 0.62
N VAL A 551 34.65 -21.42 0.22
CA VAL A 551 35.02 -20.15 -0.44
C VAL A 551 34.28 -20.00 -1.77
N SER A 552 34.27 -21.03 -2.61
CA SER A 552 33.58 -20.99 -3.90
C SER A 552 32.08 -20.83 -3.77
N ILE A 553 31.46 -21.51 -2.78
CA ILE A 553 30.03 -21.37 -2.49
C ILE A 553 29.71 -19.96 -2.00
N LEU A 554 30.54 -19.40 -1.13
CA LEU A 554 30.36 -18.05 -0.60
C LEU A 554 30.44 -17.00 -1.73
N ASP A 555 31.46 -17.07 -2.57
CA ASP A 555 31.69 -16.12 -3.67
C ASP A 555 30.52 -16.12 -4.68
N ALA A 556 30.08 -17.31 -5.10
CA ALA A 556 28.96 -17.45 -6.03
C ALA A 556 27.64 -16.93 -5.44
N ASN A 557 27.36 -17.24 -4.18
CA ASN A 557 26.12 -16.84 -3.53
C ASN A 557 26.11 -15.34 -3.17
N ILE A 558 27.24 -14.73 -2.77
CA ILE A 558 27.34 -13.29 -2.53
C ILE A 558 27.06 -12.52 -3.81
N THR A 559 27.63 -12.93 -4.95
CA THR A 559 27.40 -12.28 -6.23
C THR A 559 25.91 -12.29 -6.60
N THR A 560 25.24 -13.42 -6.45
CA THR A 560 23.81 -13.56 -6.74
C THR A 560 22.97 -12.78 -5.73
N LEU A 561 23.36 -12.74 -4.45
CA LEU A 561 22.68 -11.96 -3.42
C LEU A 561 22.74 -10.44 -3.71
N ILE A 562 23.88 -9.93 -4.18
CA ILE A 562 24.01 -8.52 -4.60
C ILE A 562 23.00 -8.20 -5.71
N VAL A 563 22.89 -9.08 -6.73
CA VAL A 563 21.90 -8.91 -7.80
C VAL A 563 20.46 -8.92 -7.23
N ALA A 564 20.16 -9.85 -6.32
CA ALA A 564 18.83 -9.92 -5.70
C ALA A 564 18.52 -8.66 -4.89
N VAL A 565 19.49 -8.10 -4.14
CA VAL A 565 19.31 -6.84 -3.41
C VAL A 565 19.08 -5.67 -4.36
N ILE A 566 19.80 -5.59 -5.47
CA ILE A 566 19.60 -4.54 -6.50
C ILE A 566 18.18 -4.66 -7.08
N LEU A 567 17.73 -5.88 -7.42
CA LEU A 567 16.37 -6.12 -7.91
C LEU A 567 15.30 -5.74 -6.88
N PHE A 568 15.56 -5.96 -5.58
CA PHE A 568 14.65 -5.54 -4.51
C PHE A 568 14.53 -4.01 -4.40
N LEU A 569 15.66 -3.29 -4.55
CA LEU A 569 15.68 -1.82 -4.45
C LEU A 569 15.04 -1.12 -5.66
N ILE A 570 15.27 -1.64 -6.87
CA ILE A 570 14.82 -1.02 -8.11
C ILE A 570 13.46 -1.59 -8.55
N GLY A 571 13.18 -2.85 -8.21
CA GLY A 571 12.00 -3.58 -8.68
C GLY A 571 10.66 -3.05 -8.14
N SER A 572 9.61 -3.31 -8.88
CA SER A 572 8.21 -3.09 -8.47
C SER A 572 7.52 -4.43 -8.19
N GLY A 573 6.41 -4.42 -7.45
CA GLY A 573 5.50 -5.55 -7.16
C GLY A 573 6.05 -6.97 -7.41
N PRO A 574 5.77 -7.56 -8.59
CA PRO A 574 6.21 -8.93 -8.91
C PRO A 574 7.73 -9.14 -8.88
N VAL A 575 8.53 -8.15 -9.32
CA VAL A 575 10.00 -8.24 -9.31
C VAL A 575 10.55 -8.21 -7.89
N LYS A 576 9.94 -7.43 -6.99
CA LYS A 576 10.30 -7.47 -5.55
C LYS A 576 10.01 -8.83 -4.93
N GLY A 577 8.86 -9.44 -5.26
CA GLY A 577 8.53 -10.79 -4.80
C GLY A 577 9.59 -11.81 -5.21
N PHE A 578 10.02 -11.79 -6.49
CA PHE A 578 11.15 -12.61 -6.96
C PHE A 578 12.44 -12.34 -6.20
N ALA A 579 12.79 -11.06 -6.01
CA ALA A 579 14.03 -10.67 -5.33
C ALA A 579 14.05 -11.12 -3.85
N VAL A 580 12.91 -11.05 -3.16
CA VAL A 580 12.78 -11.53 -1.78
C VAL A 580 12.95 -13.05 -1.70
N THR A 581 12.23 -13.82 -2.53
CA THR A 581 12.33 -15.28 -2.55
C THR A 581 13.74 -15.74 -2.89
N LEU A 582 14.39 -15.08 -3.86
CA LEU A 582 15.77 -15.37 -4.26
C LEU A 582 16.75 -15.07 -3.11
N SER A 583 16.65 -13.89 -2.48
CA SER A 583 17.55 -13.50 -1.37
C SER A 583 17.42 -14.44 -0.18
N LEU A 584 16.20 -14.73 0.25
CA LEU A 584 15.94 -15.66 1.35
C LEU A 584 16.39 -17.07 0.99
N GLY A 585 16.14 -17.51 -0.24
CA GLY A 585 16.54 -18.81 -0.73
C GLY A 585 18.06 -19.00 -0.75
N ILE A 586 18.83 -17.97 -1.14
CA ILE A 586 20.29 -17.99 -1.07
C ILE A 586 20.77 -18.14 0.38
N LEU A 587 20.26 -17.33 1.29
CA LEU A 587 20.65 -17.36 2.71
C LEU A 587 20.33 -18.71 3.35
N THR A 588 19.13 -19.25 3.11
CA THR A 588 18.72 -20.56 3.65
C THR A 588 19.49 -21.69 3.01
N SER A 589 19.81 -21.63 1.70
CA SER A 589 20.59 -22.66 1.01
C SER A 589 22.03 -22.72 1.53
N MET A 590 22.67 -21.58 1.77
CA MET A 590 24.01 -21.52 2.37
C MET A 590 24.01 -22.16 3.77
N PHE A 591 23.03 -21.87 4.59
CA PHE A 591 22.91 -22.46 5.92
C PHE A 591 22.70 -23.97 5.82
N THR A 592 21.76 -24.44 5.00
CA THR A 592 21.41 -25.87 4.89
C THR A 592 22.52 -26.70 4.26
N SER A 593 23.18 -26.18 3.23
CA SER A 593 24.27 -26.90 2.55
C SER A 593 25.58 -26.93 3.36
N ILE A 594 25.96 -25.82 4.02
CA ILE A 594 27.24 -25.72 4.71
C ILE A 594 27.15 -26.22 6.15
N VAL A 595 26.13 -25.77 6.89
CA VAL A 595 26.02 -26.02 8.33
C VAL A 595 25.23 -27.29 8.60
N MET A 596 24.03 -27.39 8.02
CA MET A 596 23.13 -28.49 8.32
C MET A 596 23.58 -29.81 7.72
N THR A 597 23.98 -29.85 6.41
CA THR A 597 24.51 -31.10 5.81
C THR A 597 25.77 -31.58 6.51
N ARG A 598 26.70 -30.68 6.88
CA ARG A 598 27.89 -31.01 7.66
C ARG A 598 27.50 -31.59 9.02
N GLY A 599 26.46 -31.01 9.68
CA GLY A 599 25.91 -31.53 10.94
C GLY A 599 25.36 -32.94 10.78
N LEU A 600 24.54 -33.19 9.74
CA LEU A 600 23.98 -34.53 9.46
C LEU A 600 25.07 -35.55 9.14
N VAL A 601 26.03 -35.18 8.29
CA VAL A 601 27.19 -36.05 7.97
C VAL A 601 27.99 -36.36 9.22
N ASN A 602 28.26 -35.39 10.09
CA ASN A 602 29.00 -35.58 11.33
C ASN A 602 28.23 -36.45 12.33
N LEU A 603 26.90 -36.35 12.39
CA LEU A 603 26.07 -37.14 13.29
C LEU A 603 26.08 -38.64 12.92
N ILE A 604 26.10 -38.94 11.61
CA ILE A 604 25.98 -40.31 11.11
C ILE A 604 27.36 -40.95 10.86
N VAL A 605 28.29 -40.16 10.27
CA VAL A 605 29.62 -40.62 9.82
C VAL A 605 30.73 -40.22 10.82
N GLY A 606 30.52 -39.11 11.57
CA GLY A 606 31.51 -38.58 12.48
C GLY A 606 31.88 -39.56 13.62
N GLY A 607 33.19 -39.66 13.92
CA GLY A 607 33.69 -40.54 14.99
C GLY A 607 33.65 -42.03 14.71
N ARG A 608 33.10 -42.50 13.59
CA ARG A 608 33.02 -43.91 13.21
C ARG A 608 34.15 -44.28 12.26
N LYS A 609 34.70 -45.48 12.40
CA LYS A 609 35.61 -46.07 11.40
C LYS A 609 34.77 -46.66 10.26
N ILE A 610 34.64 -45.88 9.17
CA ILE A 610 33.92 -46.31 7.98
C ILE A 610 34.97 -46.68 6.94
N GLU A 611 34.95 -47.91 6.43
CA GLU A 611 35.92 -48.37 5.43
C GLU A 611 35.71 -47.71 4.05
N LYS A 612 34.45 -47.47 3.68
CA LYS A 612 34.11 -46.87 2.38
C LYS A 612 32.97 -45.85 2.52
N LEU A 613 33.15 -44.65 2.03
CA LEU A 613 32.08 -43.64 1.94
C LEU A 613 31.14 -43.95 0.77
N TRP A 614 29.85 -43.88 1.02
CA TRP A 614 28.80 -44.02 0.00
C TRP A 614 28.50 -42.67 -0.67
N ILE A 615 29.45 -42.20 -1.47
CA ILE A 615 29.40 -40.89 -2.17
C ILE A 615 29.56 -41.06 -3.68
#